data_85697bf3f9ebf01d91fcee9d26a1bbb3
#
_entry.id   85697bf3f9ebf01d91fcee9d26a1bbb3
#
_cell.length_a   1.000
_cell.length_b   1.000
_cell.length_c   1.000
_cell.angle_alpha   90.00
_cell.angle_beta   90.00
_cell.angle_gamma   90.00
#
_symmetry.space_group_name_H-M   'P 1'
#
loop_
_entity.id
_entity.type
_entity.pdbx_description
1 polymer ?
#
loop_
_entity_poly.entity_id
_entity_poly.type
_entity_poly.pdbx_seq_one_letter_code
_entity_poly.pdbx_strand_id
1 'polypeptide(L)'
;YSTGCIIGRTQGIAIVLNKFMGATINAAYGIALQVNGAVSFISQSLLNAMNPQIVKAEGAGNRQRVLRLSEIASKFGFLLLALLVIPLVMEMAQVLKLWLNEYPPGTVYLCQLILLTALVDQLTIGLASANQAVGNIKAYSLIVNTIKLITLPIVIVLMLLGVNYQLTMISYIVIEFICCISRLFFLKHTAGLSIRHFVQVVFKMQSIPLIVLVGLYFATRHIPFSIFSFGVRTVVISGIYFATIYFFGLCPDEKEIVNRVLKKLTRK
;
A
#
# COMPACT_ATOMS: atom_id res chain seq x y z
N TYR A 1 -13.29 -12.17 -13.15
CA TYR A 1 -11.91 -12.66 -13.23
C TYR A 1 -11.03 -12.09 -12.10
N SER A 2 -10.91 -10.76 -11.97
CA SER A 2 -10.06 -10.12 -10.96
C SER A 2 -10.35 -10.59 -9.53
N THR A 3 -11.62 -10.57 -9.13
CA THR A 3 -12.03 -11.02 -7.80
C THR A 3 -11.70 -12.50 -7.57
N GLY A 4 -11.92 -13.35 -8.59
CA GLY A 4 -11.56 -14.76 -8.52
C GLY A 4 -10.06 -15.00 -8.34
N CYS A 5 -9.20 -14.25 -9.03
CA CYS A 5 -7.75 -14.34 -8.86
C CYS A 5 -7.29 -13.90 -7.46
N ILE A 6 -7.88 -12.83 -6.91
CA ILE A 6 -7.55 -12.33 -5.56
C ILE A 6 -7.97 -13.36 -4.51
N ILE A 7 -9.20 -13.87 -4.59
CA ILE A 7 -9.69 -14.91 -3.68
C ILE A 7 -8.85 -16.18 -3.83
N GLY A 8 -8.60 -16.64 -5.07
CA GLY A 8 -7.78 -17.82 -5.35
C GLY A 8 -6.37 -17.71 -4.77
N ARG A 9 -5.70 -16.54 -4.92
CA ARG A 9 -4.41 -16.29 -4.30
C ARG A 9 -4.51 -16.36 -2.77
N THR A 10 -5.43 -15.62 -2.16
CA THR A 10 -5.53 -15.49 -0.71
C THR A 10 -5.90 -16.80 -0.04
N GLN A 11 -6.95 -17.46 -0.52
CA GLN A 11 -7.40 -18.74 0.03
C GLN A 11 -6.45 -19.88 -0.33
N GLY A 12 -5.89 -19.87 -1.55
CA GLY A 12 -4.89 -20.85 -1.96
C GLY A 12 -3.67 -20.84 -1.07
N ILE A 13 -3.16 -19.65 -0.73
CA ILE A 13 -2.02 -19.53 0.19
C ILE A 13 -2.38 -19.96 1.61
N ALA A 14 -3.58 -19.65 2.10
CA ALA A 14 -4.05 -20.15 3.40
C ALA A 14 -4.03 -21.70 3.44
N ILE A 15 -4.52 -22.36 2.37
CA ILE A 15 -4.49 -23.81 2.27
C ILE A 15 -3.05 -24.35 2.24
N VAL A 16 -2.17 -23.71 1.48
CA VAL A 16 -0.75 -24.11 1.38
C VAL A 16 -0.05 -23.96 2.73
N LEU A 17 -0.21 -22.82 3.41
CA LEU A 17 0.36 -22.61 4.74
C LEU A 17 -0.18 -23.60 5.75
N ASN A 18 -1.47 -23.92 5.71
CA ASN A 18 -2.05 -24.94 6.59
C ASN A 18 -1.45 -26.33 6.33
N LYS A 19 -1.28 -26.69 5.07
CA LYS A 19 -0.74 -28.01 4.68
C LYS A 19 0.74 -28.19 5.06
N PHE A 20 1.56 -27.18 4.86
CA PHE A 20 3.02 -27.28 5.06
C PHE A 20 3.48 -26.84 6.47
N MET A 21 2.79 -25.87 7.08
CA MET A 21 3.18 -25.23 8.36
C MET A 21 2.17 -25.46 9.49
N GLY A 22 1.02 -26.08 9.18
CA GLY A 22 -0.03 -26.36 10.14
C GLY A 22 -0.96 -25.18 10.44
N ALA A 23 -1.98 -25.45 11.27
CA ALA A 23 -3.04 -24.52 11.59
C ALA A 23 -2.55 -23.23 12.28
N THR A 24 -1.46 -23.30 13.03
CA THR A 24 -0.89 -22.18 13.78
C THR A 24 -0.42 -21.05 12.85
N ILE A 25 0.36 -21.36 11.82
CA ILE A 25 0.84 -20.35 10.85
C ILE A 25 -0.31 -19.89 9.94
N ASN A 26 -1.26 -20.76 9.63
CA ASN A 26 -2.45 -20.35 8.90
C ASN A 26 -3.31 -19.37 9.71
N ALA A 27 -3.49 -19.59 11.02
CA ALA A 27 -4.17 -18.65 11.90
C ALA A 27 -3.44 -17.29 11.95
N ALA A 28 -2.10 -17.30 12.05
CA ALA A 28 -1.26 -16.09 11.98
C ALA A 28 -1.46 -15.32 10.66
N TYR A 29 -1.56 -16.03 9.54
CA TYR A 29 -1.87 -15.42 8.24
C TYR A 29 -3.27 -14.80 8.19
N GLY A 30 -4.27 -15.48 8.78
CA GLY A 30 -5.63 -14.94 8.90
C GLY A 30 -5.68 -13.62 9.68
N ILE A 31 -4.95 -13.54 10.81
CA ILE A 31 -4.81 -12.29 11.59
C ILE A 31 -4.16 -11.20 10.76
N ALA A 32 -3.09 -11.52 10.03
CA ALA A 32 -2.41 -10.56 9.17
C ALA A 32 -3.32 -10.00 8.05
N LEU A 33 -4.20 -10.82 7.49
CA LEU A 33 -5.20 -10.37 6.51
C LEU A 33 -6.24 -9.44 7.15
N GLN A 34 -6.66 -9.69 8.40
CA GLN A 34 -7.59 -8.80 9.11
C GLN A 34 -6.97 -7.43 9.38
N VAL A 35 -5.72 -7.39 9.87
CA VAL A 35 -4.97 -6.15 10.08
C VAL A 35 -4.85 -5.37 8.77
N ASN A 36 -4.47 -6.04 7.69
CA ASN A 36 -4.37 -5.42 6.37
C ASN A 36 -5.71 -4.87 5.88
N GLY A 37 -6.81 -5.61 6.07
CA GLY A 37 -8.16 -5.16 5.70
C GLY A 37 -8.56 -3.86 6.41
N ALA A 38 -8.32 -3.79 7.72
CA ALA A 38 -8.61 -2.60 8.52
C ALA A 38 -7.80 -1.36 8.05
N VAL A 39 -6.51 -1.54 7.78
CA VAL A 39 -5.62 -0.45 7.36
C VAL A 39 -5.91 -0.02 5.92
N SER A 40 -6.18 -0.97 5.03
CA SER A 40 -6.45 -0.69 3.61
C SER A 40 -7.78 0.04 3.38
N PHE A 41 -8.71 -0.02 4.32
CA PHE A 41 -9.98 0.69 4.22
C PHE A 41 -9.79 2.20 4.01
N ILE A 42 -8.78 2.80 4.63
CA ILE A 42 -8.50 4.25 4.52
C ILE A 42 -8.00 4.60 3.12
N SER A 43 -7.08 3.84 2.55
CA SER A 43 -6.59 4.08 1.19
C SER A 43 -7.67 3.80 0.14
N GLN A 44 -8.54 2.82 0.35
CA GLN A 44 -9.70 2.58 -0.51
C GLN A 44 -10.69 3.75 -0.50
N SER A 45 -10.90 4.38 0.64
CA SER A 45 -11.78 5.56 0.73
C SER A 45 -11.28 6.72 -0.13
N LEU A 46 -9.95 6.94 -0.16
CA LEU A 46 -9.34 7.93 -1.06
C LEU A 46 -9.55 7.56 -2.53
N LEU A 47 -9.31 6.29 -2.90
CA LEU A 47 -9.50 5.83 -4.27
C LEU A 47 -10.96 5.95 -4.73
N ASN A 48 -11.91 5.63 -3.88
CA ASN A 48 -13.34 5.78 -4.17
C ASN A 48 -13.72 7.24 -4.47
N ALA A 49 -13.03 8.21 -3.86
CA ALA A 49 -13.23 9.63 -4.16
C ALA A 49 -12.51 10.06 -5.46
N MET A 50 -11.38 9.44 -5.80
CA MET A 50 -10.58 9.82 -6.99
C MET A 50 -11.04 9.12 -8.26
N ASN A 51 -11.48 7.87 -8.20
CA ASN A 51 -11.88 7.06 -9.35
C ASN A 51 -12.93 7.74 -10.25
N PRO A 52 -14.04 8.33 -9.73
CA PRO A 52 -15.00 9.02 -10.58
C PRO A 52 -14.40 10.22 -11.34
N GLN A 53 -13.42 10.91 -10.73
CA GLN A 53 -12.76 12.04 -11.35
C GLN A 53 -11.83 11.59 -12.49
N ILE A 54 -11.12 10.47 -12.32
CA ILE A 54 -10.27 9.86 -13.36
C ILE A 54 -11.12 9.42 -14.54
N VAL A 55 -12.24 8.71 -14.27
CA VAL A 55 -13.17 8.26 -15.33
C VAL A 55 -13.81 9.44 -16.07
N LYS A 56 -14.23 10.49 -15.34
CA LYS A 56 -14.78 11.70 -15.94
C LYS A 56 -13.78 12.44 -16.82
N ALA A 57 -12.50 12.51 -16.38
CA ALA A 57 -11.44 13.12 -17.16
C ALA A 57 -11.17 12.35 -18.47
N GLU A 58 -11.22 11.03 -18.43
CA GLU A 58 -11.08 10.18 -19.61
C GLU A 58 -12.27 10.34 -20.56
N GLY A 59 -13.50 10.32 -20.05
CA GLY A 59 -14.70 10.56 -20.85
C GLY A 59 -14.73 11.94 -21.52
N ALA A 60 -14.01 12.93 -20.97
CA ALA A 60 -13.81 14.25 -21.58
C ALA A 60 -12.61 14.29 -22.54
N GLY A 61 -11.92 13.18 -22.81
CA GLY A 61 -10.73 13.12 -23.67
C GLY A 61 -9.48 13.78 -23.09
N ASN A 62 -9.49 14.17 -21.81
CA ASN A 62 -8.38 14.91 -21.21
C ASN A 62 -7.36 13.97 -20.56
N ARG A 63 -6.50 13.37 -21.38
CA ARG A 63 -5.44 12.41 -20.98
C ARG A 63 -4.46 13.00 -19.96
N GLN A 64 -4.08 14.25 -20.12
CA GLN A 64 -3.16 14.88 -19.16
C GLN A 64 -3.77 14.92 -17.75
N ARG A 65 -5.06 15.22 -17.64
CA ARG A 65 -5.78 15.21 -16.38
C ARG A 65 -5.91 13.81 -15.79
N VAL A 66 -6.15 12.78 -16.61
CA VAL A 66 -6.17 11.38 -16.17
C VAL A 66 -4.83 11.00 -15.55
N LEU A 67 -3.72 11.27 -16.25
CA LEU A 67 -2.37 10.97 -15.75
C LEU A 67 -2.07 11.74 -14.47
N ARG A 68 -2.39 13.03 -14.40
CA ARG A 68 -2.16 13.84 -13.22
C ARG A 68 -2.98 13.37 -12.01
N LEU A 69 -4.24 13.04 -12.18
CA LEU A 69 -5.10 12.50 -11.10
C LEU A 69 -4.59 11.13 -10.63
N SER A 70 -4.06 10.30 -11.51
CA SER A 70 -3.48 9.00 -11.14
C SER A 70 -2.17 9.13 -10.35
N GLU A 71 -1.34 10.13 -10.66
CA GLU A 71 -0.15 10.48 -9.88
C GLU A 71 -0.54 10.95 -8.47
N ILE A 72 -1.51 11.85 -8.38
CA ILE A 72 -2.05 12.35 -7.11
C ILE A 72 -2.63 11.20 -6.26
N ALA A 73 -3.44 10.32 -6.86
CA ALA A 73 -4.03 9.18 -6.17
C ALA A 73 -2.97 8.21 -5.64
N SER A 74 -1.93 7.89 -6.44
CA SER A 74 -0.82 7.04 -6.01
C SER A 74 -0.03 7.69 -4.88
N LYS A 75 0.32 8.96 -5.01
CA LYS A 75 1.11 9.71 -4.05
C LYS A 75 0.41 9.85 -2.70
N PHE A 76 -0.81 10.36 -2.70
CA PHE A 76 -1.55 10.55 -1.44
C PHE A 76 -2.02 9.21 -0.85
N GLY A 77 -2.37 8.21 -1.68
CA GLY A 77 -2.68 6.86 -1.22
C GLY A 77 -1.52 6.23 -0.46
N PHE A 78 -0.31 6.33 -1.01
CA PHE A 78 0.90 5.86 -0.35
C PHE A 78 1.20 6.62 0.94
N LEU A 79 1.17 7.96 0.91
CA LEU A 79 1.48 8.78 2.09
C LEU A 79 0.49 8.54 3.24
N LEU A 80 -0.80 8.44 2.94
CA LEU A 80 -1.82 8.13 3.96
C LEU A 80 -1.66 6.72 4.52
N LEU A 81 -1.39 5.73 3.65
CA LEU A 81 -1.17 4.37 4.11
C LEU A 81 0.12 4.26 4.92
N ALA A 82 1.22 4.92 4.52
CA ALA A 82 2.48 4.92 5.24
C ALA A 82 2.34 5.49 6.66
N LEU A 83 1.54 6.54 6.84
CA LEU A 83 1.25 7.12 8.15
C LEU A 83 0.68 6.10 9.14
N LEU A 84 -0.07 5.11 8.65
CA LEU A 84 -0.66 4.06 9.48
C LEU A 84 0.23 2.82 9.55
N VAL A 85 0.79 2.40 8.42
CA VAL A 85 1.57 1.17 8.31
C VAL A 85 2.88 1.26 9.08
N ILE A 86 3.61 2.39 8.99
CA ILE A 86 4.93 2.50 9.62
C ILE A 86 4.85 2.36 11.16
N PRO A 87 3.98 3.09 11.89
CA PRO A 87 3.82 2.87 13.32
C PRO A 87 3.40 1.43 13.67
N LEU A 88 2.47 0.87 12.90
CA LEU A 88 2.00 -0.49 13.13
C LEU A 88 3.10 -1.53 12.89
N VAL A 89 3.90 -1.40 11.85
CA VAL A 89 5.03 -2.30 11.56
C VAL A 89 6.09 -2.22 12.65
N MET A 90 6.39 -1.01 13.14
CA MET A 90 7.41 -0.80 14.18
C MET A 90 6.98 -1.34 15.56
N GLU A 91 5.70 -1.25 15.90
CA GLU A 91 5.15 -1.65 17.19
C GLU A 91 4.23 -2.89 17.10
N MET A 92 4.36 -3.69 16.05
CA MET A 92 3.40 -4.76 15.73
C MET A 92 3.23 -5.76 16.88
N ALA A 93 4.32 -6.15 17.55
CA ALA A 93 4.26 -7.10 18.65
C ALA A 93 3.42 -6.57 19.83
N GLN A 94 3.60 -5.29 20.19
CA GLN A 94 2.88 -4.63 21.26
C GLN A 94 1.41 -4.40 20.89
N VAL A 95 1.14 -3.99 19.66
CA VAL A 95 -0.24 -3.81 19.15
C VAL A 95 -1.00 -5.12 19.16
N LEU A 96 -0.39 -6.21 18.70
CA LEU A 96 -1.01 -7.54 18.73
C LEU A 96 -1.25 -8.03 20.16
N LYS A 97 -0.30 -7.79 21.07
CA LYS A 97 -0.47 -8.14 22.48
C LYS A 97 -1.63 -7.37 23.12
N LEU A 98 -1.79 -6.09 22.77
CA LEU A 98 -2.89 -5.26 23.26
C LEU A 98 -4.25 -5.73 22.72
N TRP A 99 -4.30 -6.14 21.44
CA TRP A 99 -5.55 -6.51 20.78
C TRP A 99 -5.99 -7.94 21.08
N LEU A 100 -5.06 -8.90 21.01
CA LEU A 100 -5.36 -10.35 21.12
C LEU A 100 -4.92 -10.96 22.43
N ASN A 101 -4.17 -10.22 23.27
CA ASN A 101 -3.51 -10.68 24.47
C ASN A 101 -2.45 -11.78 24.17
N GLU A 102 -2.87 -12.88 23.54
CA GLU A 102 -1.99 -13.94 23.02
C GLU A 102 -2.23 -14.11 21.52
N TYR A 103 -1.17 -14.38 20.79
CA TYR A 103 -1.23 -14.58 19.32
C TYR A 103 -0.29 -15.71 18.88
N PRO A 104 -0.61 -16.43 17.77
CA PRO A 104 0.20 -17.51 17.27
C PRO A 104 1.61 -17.04 16.87
N PRO A 105 2.65 -17.91 16.99
CA PRO A 105 3.99 -17.60 16.50
C PRO A 105 3.96 -17.28 14.99
N GLY A 106 4.82 -16.35 14.57
CA GLY A 106 4.87 -15.89 13.18
C GLY A 106 3.87 -14.78 12.83
N THR A 107 2.88 -14.45 13.69
CA THR A 107 1.87 -13.40 13.42
C THR A 107 2.52 -12.04 13.18
N VAL A 108 3.48 -11.64 14.02
CA VAL A 108 4.19 -10.35 13.87
C VAL A 108 4.82 -10.24 12.49
N TYR A 109 5.58 -11.26 12.08
CA TYR A 109 6.26 -11.29 10.79
C TYR A 109 5.27 -11.21 9.62
N LEU A 110 4.19 -12.01 9.64
CA LEU A 110 3.21 -12.05 8.57
C LEU A 110 2.43 -10.72 8.48
N CYS A 111 2.08 -10.11 9.62
CA CYS A 111 1.45 -8.78 9.63
C CYS A 111 2.37 -7.72 9.02
N GLN A 112 3.63 -7.67 9.44
CA GLN A 112 4.62 -6.73 8.90
C GLN A 112 4.79 -6.91 7.39
N LEU A 113 4.97 -8.13 6.93
CA LEU A 113 5.19 -8.45 5.52
C LEU A 113 3.97 -8.07 4.66
N ILE A 114 2.76 -8.43 5.09
CA ILE A 114 1.53 -8.12 4.34
C ILE A 114 1.27 -6.62 4.30
N LEU A 115 1.50 -5.90 5.41
CA LEU A 115 1.37 -4.44 5.44
C LEU A 115 2.40 -3.75 4.54
N LEU A 116 3.66 -4.21 4.54
CA LEU A 116 4.68 -3.70 3.62
C LEU A 116 4.33 -3.99 2.16
N THR A 117 3.78 -5.17 1.87
CA THR A 117 3.27 -5.49 0.52
C THR A 117 2.15 -4.56 0.10
N ALA A 118 1.21 -4.25 0.99
CA ALA A 118 0.14 -3.29 0.72
C ALA A 118 0.69 -1.88 0.48
N LEU A 119 1.74 -1.49 1.19
CA LEU A 119 2.41 -0.20 0.98
C LEU A 119 3.07 -0.12 -0.40
N VAL A 120 3.68 -1.21 -0.86
CA VAL A 120 4.24 -1.30 -2.22
C VAL A 120 3.12 -1.18 -3.27
N ASP A 121 1.97 -1.88 -3.09
CA ASP A 121 0.83 -1.79 -4.01
C ASP A 121 0.33 -0.34 -4.16
N GLN A 122 0.32 0.44 -3.07
CA GLN A 122 -0.13 1.83 -3.07
C GLN A 122 0.74 2.77 -3.91
N LEU A 123 2.03 2.47 -4.13
CA LEU A 123 2.92 3.28 -4.96
C LEU A 123 2.37 3.52 -6.37
N THR A 124 1.57 2.60 -6.89
CA THR A 124 1.04 2.65 -8.26
C THR A 124 -0.47 2.42 -8.33
N ILE A 125 -1.18 2.55 -7.22
CA ILE A 125 -2.62 2.24 -7.18
C ILE A 125 -3.46 3.20 -8.06
N GLY A 126 -3.09 4.47 -8.13
CA GLY A 126 -3.73 5.43 -9.02
C GLY A 126 -3.56 5.08 -10.50
N LEU A 127 -2.41 4.47 -10.86
CA LEU A 127 -2.20 3.95 -12.23
C LEU A 127 -3.13 2.76 -12.52
N ALA A 128 -3.46 1.95 -11.52
CA ALA A 128 -4.46 0.90 -11.69
C ALA A 128 -5.81 1.47 -12.07
N SER A 129 -6.24 2.56 -11.41
CA SER A 129 -7.48 3.27 -11.72
C SER A 129 -7.46 3.89 -13.12
N ALA A 130 -6.34 4.54 -13.50
CA ALA A 130 -6.19 5.09 -14.83
C ALA A 130 -6.20 4.00 -15.92
N ASN A 131 -5.50 2.89 -15.73
CA ASN A 131 -5.50 1.76 -16.65
C ASN A 131 -6.89 1.16 -16.87
N GLN A 132 -7.73 1.17 -15.83
CA GLN A 132 -9.12 0.74 -15.94
C GLN A 132 -9.99 1.78 -16.69
N ALA A 133 -9.71 3.08 -16.53
CA ALA A 133 -10.47 4.14 -17.19
C ALA A 133 -10.14 4.24 -18.70
N VAL A 134 -8.89 4.02 -19.09
CA VAL A 134 -8.36 4.25 -20.46
C VAL A 134 -8.83 3.22 -21.50
N GLY A 135 -9.54 2.17 -21.10
CA GLY A 135 -10.37 1.40 -22.06
C GLY A 135 -9.96 -0.05 -22.33
N ASN A 136 -8.72 -0.50 -22.07
CA ASN A 136 -8.40 -1.91 -22.26
C ASN A 136 -8.41 -2.69 -20.93
N ILE A 137 -9.54 -2.58 -20.22
CA ILE A 137 -9.77 -3.18 -18.90
C ILE A 137 -9.47 -4.68 -18.91
N LYS A 138 -9.85 -5.39 -19.99
CA LYS A 138 -9.69 -6.84 -20.10
C LYS A 138 -8.20 -7.23 -20.10
N ALA A 139 -7.40 -6.65 -20.99
CA ALA A 139 -5.97 -6.97 -21.09
C ALA A 139 -5.22 -6.59 -19.80
N TYR A 140 -5.47 -5.39 -19.26
CA TYR A 140 -4.88 -4.94 -18.01
C TYR A 140 -5.22 -5.89 -16.84
N SER A 141 -6.51 -6.21 -16.65
CA SER A 141 -6.95 -7.10 -15.58
C SER A 141 -6.41 -8.52 -15.73
N LEU A 142 -6.34 -9.04 -16.95
CA LEU A 142 -5.74 -10.35 -17.20
C LEU A 142 -4.27 -10.35 -16.79
N ILE A 143 -3.47 -9.42 -17.28
CA ILE A 143 -2.03 -9.39 -17.02
C ILE A 143 -1.75 -9.24 -15.53
N VAL A 144 -2.27 -8.18 -14.88
CA VAL A 144 -1.93 -7.85 -13.49
C VAL A 144 -2.46 -8.90 -12.51
N ASN A 145 -3.70 -9.39 -12.71
CA ASN A 145 -4.25 -10.39 -11.78
C ASN A 145 -3.63 -11.78 -11.99
N THR A 146 -3.21 -12.13 -13.22
CA THR A 146 -2.43 -13.35 -13.45
C THR A 146 -1.07 -13.27 -12.77
N ILE A 147 -0.36 -12.12 -12.86
CA ILE A 147 0.91 -11.91 -12.15
C ILE A 147 0.69 -12.11 -10.63
N LYS A 148 -0.36 -11.51 -10.07
CA LYS A 148 -0.70 -11.71 -8.64
C LYS A 148 -1.00 -13.18 -8.31
N LEU A 149 -1.69 -13.90 -9.18
CA LEU A 149 -2.01 -15.31 -8.98
C LEU A 149 -0.77 -16.23 -9.04
N ILE A 150 0.25 -15.88 -9.82
CA ILE A 150 1.53 -16.60 -9.91
C ILE A 150 2.23 -16.69 -8.53
N THR A 151 1.92 -15.81 -7.59
CA THR A 151 2.40 -15.95 -6.20
C THR A 151 2.08 -17.33 -5.63
N LEU A 152 0.90 -17.89 -5.92
CA LEU A 152 0.49 -19.20 -5.38
C LEU A 152 1.38 -20.36 -5.82
N PRO A 153 1.62 -20.59 -7.13
CA PRO A 153 2.54 -21.65 -7.54
C PRO A 153 3.98 -21.41 -7.07
N ILE A 154 4.44 -20.16 -7.00
CA ILE A 154 5.78 -19.85 -6.45
C ILE A 154 5.87 -20.29 -4.98
N VAL A 155 4.88 -19.93 -4.16
CA VAL A 155 4.82 -20.35 -2.75
C VAL A 155 4.81 -21.86 -2.62
N ILE A 156 4.02 -22.57 -3.45
CA ILE A 156 3.97 -24.04 -3.45
C ILE A 156 5.36 -24.63 -3.77
N VAL A 157 6.00 -24.17 -4.83
CA VAL A 157 7.30 -24.69 -5.26
C VAL A 157 8.37 -24.44 -4.18
N LEU A 158 8.43 -23.23 -3.63
CA LEU A 158 9.40 -22.92 -2.57
C LEU A 158 9.19 -23.75 -1.31
N MET A 159 7.93 -23.99 -0.91
CA MET A 159 7.60 -24.86 0.22
C MET A 159 7.96 -26.33 -0.06
N LEU A 160 7.74 -26.83 -1.28
CA LEU A 160 8.14 -28.19 -1.68
C LEU A 160 9.68 -28.35 -1.68
N LEU A 161 10.42 -27.31 -2.00
CA LEU A 161 11.88 -27.27 -1.92
C LEU A 161 12.42 -27.14 -0.48
N GLY A 162 11.55 -27.09 0.53
CA GLY A 162 11.93 -26.99 1.95
C GLY A 162 12.38 -25.60 2.37
N VAL A 163 12.10 -24.56 1.57
CA VAL A 163 12.43 -23.17 1.93
C VAL A 163 11.55 -22.73 3.10
N ASN A 164 12.17 -22.07 4.09
CA ASN A 164 11.46 -21.53 5.24
C ASN A 164 10.29 -20.62 4.80
N TYR A 165 9.13 -20.74 5.47
CA TYR A 165 7.93 -19.95 5.15
C TYR A 165 8.19 -18.44 5.18
N GLN A 166 9.08 -17.94 6.05
CA GLN A 166 9.42 -16.53 6.10
C GLN A 166 10.05 -16.04 4.79
N LEU A 167 11.02 -16.78 4.26
CA LEU A 167 11.64 -16.47 2.96
C LEU A 167 10.64 -16.67 1.80
N THR A 168 9.84 -17.73 1.87
CA THR A 168 8.81 -18.01 0.86
C THR A 168 7.79 -16.86 0.75
N MET A 169 7.37 -16.32 1.88
CA MET A 169 6.39 -15.23 1.91
C MET A 169 6.94 -13.90 1.38
N ILE A 170 8.26 -13.71 1.29
CA ILE A 170 8.86 -12.54 0.63
C ILE A 170 8.45 -12.46 -0.85
N SER A 171 8.11 -13.60 -1.48
CA SER A 171 7.57 -13.63 -2.84
C SER A 171 6.35 -12.69 -3.04
N TYR A 172 5.57 -12.42 -1.98
CA TYR A 172 4.48 -11.44 -2.01
C TYR A 172 4.95 -10.04 -2.39
N ILE A 173 6.02 -9.56 -1.73
CA ILE A 173 6.59 -8.23 -1.99
C ILE A 173 7.17 -8.21 -3.41
N VAL A 174 7.91 -9.25 -3.79
CA VAL A 174 8.55 -9.33 -5.12
C VAL A 174 7.49 -9.28 -6.24
N ILE A 175 6.43 -10.07 -6.12
CA ILE A 175 5.34 -10.09 -7.10
C ILE A 175 4.61 -8.75 -7.13
N GLU A 176 4.43 -8.09 -6.01
CA GLU A 176 3.77 -6.78 -5.99
C GLU A 176 4.64 -5.70 -6.68
N PHE A 177 5.98 -5.76 -6.54
CA PHE A 177 6.87 -4.91 -7.32
C PHE A 177 6.76 -5.17 -8.83
N ILE A 178 6.66 -6.43 -9.25
CA ILE A 178 6.42 -6.79 -10.66
C ILE A 178 5.07 -6.22 -11.13
N CYS A 179 4.03 -6.27 -10.31
CA CYS A 179 2.75 -5.64 -10.63
C CYS A 179 2.87 -4.12 -10.77
N CYS A 180 3.62 -3.45 -9.89
CA CYS A 180 3.87 -2.01 -9.98
C CYS A 180 4.56 -1.65 -11.30
N ILE A 181 5.58 -2.39 -11.69
CA ILE A 181 6.29 -2.22 -12.96
C ILE A 181 5.34 -2.44 -14.14
N SER A 182 4.54 -3.50 -14.10
CA SER A 182 3.55 -3.81 -15.15
C SER A 182 2.54 -2.68 -15.34
N ARG A 183 2.04 -2.08 -14.25
CA ARG A 183 1.11 -0.92 -14.29
C ARG A 183 1.74 0.29 -14.99
N LEU A 184 3.01 0.59 -14.69
CA LEU A 184 3.76 1.68 -15.32
C LEU A 184 3.90 1.49 -16.83
N PHE A 185 4.35 0.30 -17.25
CA PHE A 185 4.54 0.00 -18.67
C PHE A 185 3.21 -0.04 -19.42
N PHE A 186 2.16 -0.60 -18.82
CA PHE A 186 0.85 -0.65 -19.45
C PHE A 186 0.31 0.77 -19.71
N LEU A 187 0.36 1.67 -18.72
CA LEU A 187 -0.14 3.03 -18.88
C LEU A 187 0.76 3.89 -19.79
N LYS A 188 2.07 3.58 -19.83
CA LYS A 188 2.97 4.20 -20.82
C LYS A 188 2.51 3.91 -22.26
N HIS A 189 2.14 2.67 -22.56
CA HIS A 189 1.70 2.27 -23.90
C HIS A 189 0.28 2.75 -24.24
N THR A 190 -0.63 2.78 -23.27
CA THR A 190 -2.05 3.08 -23.50
C THR A 190 -2.38 4.57 -23.40
N ALA A 191 -1.70 5.32 -22.55
CA ALA A 191 -1.99 6.72 -22.25
C ALA A 191 -0.79 7.66 -22.40
N GLY A 192 0.39 7.15 -22.79
CA GLY A 192 1.59 7.97 -22.94
C GLY A 192 2.21 8.43 -21.61
N LEU A 193 2.06 7.68 -20.52
CA LEU A 193 2.66 8.02 -19.23
C LEU A 193 4.18 8.19 -19.36
N SER A 194 4.71 9.33 -18.89
CA SER A 194 6.15 9.51 -18.71
C SER A 194 6.61 8.85 -17.41
N ILE A 195 7.26 7.67 -17.52
CA ILE A 195 7.76 6.94 -16.34
C ILE A 195 8.74 7.80 -15.54
N ARG A 196 9.62 8.57 -16.23
CA ARG A 196 10.58 9.46 -15.56
C ARG A 196 9.87 10.53 -14.73
N HIS A 197 8.84 11.14 -15.27
CA HIS A 197 8.02 12.15 -14.56
C HIS A 197 7.31 11.52 -13.36
N PHE A 198 6.69 10.37 -13.55
CA PHE A 198 6.02 9.63 -12.47
C PHE A 198 6.99 9.31 -11.32
N VAL A 199 8.17 8.78 -11.62
CA VAL A 199 9.19 8.48 -10.60
C VAL A 199 9.62 9.74 -9.86
N GLN A 200 9.78 10.86 -10.54
CA GLN A 200 10.13 12.13 -9.89
C GLN A 200 9.02 12.66 -8.99
N VAL A 201 7.77 12.66 -9.44
CA VAL A 201 6.63 13.25 -8.72
C VAL A 201 6.14 12.33 -7.60
N VAL A 202 6.13 11.01 -7.84
CA VAL A 202 5.60 10.06 -6.87
C VAL A 202 6.71 9.51 -5.98
N PHE A 203 7.74 8.84 -6.53
CA PHE A 203 8.76 8.19 -5.71
C PHE A 203 9.71 9.18 -5.03
N LYS A 204 10.29 10.11 -5.80
CA LYS A 204 11.31 11.04 -5.24
C LYS A 204 10.71 11.99 -4.21
N MET A 205 9.50 12.53 -4.45
CA MET A 205 8.88 13.47 -3.50
C MET A 205 8.37 12.78 -2.23
N GLN A 206 8.03 11.50 -2.29
CA GLN A 206 7.61 10.73 -1.11
C GLN A 206 8.79 10.24 -0.25
N SER A 207 10.00 10.15 -0.81
CA SER A 207 11.16 9.58 -0.12
C SER A 207 11.54 10.36 1.15
N ILE A 208 11.54 11.70 1.08
CA ILE A 208 11.90 12.54 2.24
C ILE A 208 10.88 12.38 3.39
N PRO A 209 9.55 12.58 3.18
CA PRO A 209 8.57 12.31 4.22
C PRO A 209 8.65 10.90 4.80
N LEU A 210 8.86 9.88 3.95
CA LEU A 210 8.97 8.50 4.39
C LEU A 210 10.20 8.26 5.27
N ILE A 211 11.37 8.77 4.86
CA ILE A 211 12.61 8.66 5.63
C ILE A 211 12.45 9.35 6.99
N VAL A 212 11.84 10.52 7.03
CA VAL A 212 11.57 11.24 8.28
C VAL A 212 10.62 10.45 9.17
N LEU A 213 9.53 9.90 8.62
CA LEU A 213 8.58 9.09 9.36
C LEU A 213 9.26 7.85 9.99
N VAL A 214 9.97 7.07 9.19
CA VAL A 214 10.70 5.88 9.65
C VAL A 214 11.79 6.26 10.66
N GLY A 215 12.56 7.30 10.37
CA GLY A 215 13.64 7.77 11.23
C GLY A 215 13.15 8.23 12.61
N LEU A 216 12.03 8.96 12.68
CA LEU A 216 11.44 9.39 13.95
C LEU A 216 10.92 8.21 14.77
N TYR A 217 10.25 7.24 14.14
CA TYR A 217 9.84 6.03 14.85
C TYR A 217 11.04 5.22 15.34
N PHE A 218 12.09 5.09 14.52
CA PHE A 218 13.31 4.42 14.92
C PHE A 218 14.04 5.13 16.07
N ALA A 219 14.14 6.45 16.01
CA ALA A 219 14.76 7.26 17.08
C ALA A 219 13.98 7.17 18.40
N THR A 220 12.66 7.04 18.34
CA THR A 220 11.79 6.98 19.54
C THR A 220 11.52 5.55 20.04
N ARG A 221 12.14 4.52 19.45
CA ARG A 221 11.93 3.10 19.83
C ARG A 221 12.32 2.78 21.28
N HIS A 222 13.19 3.60 21.88
CA HIS A 222 13.63 3.43 23.29
C HIS A 222 12.58 3.85 24.31
N ILE A 223 11.54 4.57 23.88
CA ILE A 223 10.44 4.98 24.77
C ILE A 223 9.60 3.73 25.08
N PRO A 224 9.42 3.37 26.36
CA PRO A 224 8.64 2.19 26.73
C PRO A 224 7.22 2.30 26.18
N PHE A 225 6.73 1.18 25.64
CA PHE A 225 5.39 1.11 25.07
C PHE A 225 4.34 1.23 26.18
N SER A 226 3.48 2.21 26.03
CA SER A 226 2.21 2.38 26.75
C SER A 226 1.20 2.91 25.76
N ILE A 227 -0.08 2.62 25.95
CA ILE A 227 -1.14 3.15 25.06
C ILE A 227 -1.04 4.68 24.96
N PHE A 228 -0.82 5.33 26.09
CA PHE A 228 -0.68 6.79 26.15
C PHE A 228 0.59 7.28 25.43
N SER A 229 1.77 6.68 25.72
CA SER A 229 3.03 7.05 25.06
C SER A 229 3.00 6.78 23.54
N PHE A 230 2.39 5.67 23.12
CA PHE A 230 2.19 5.36 21.70
C PHE A 230 1.27 6.39 21.03
N GLY A 231 0.15 6.75 21.67
CA GLY A 231 -0.78 7.76 21.15
C GLY A 231 -0.13 9.14 21.00
N VAL A 232 0.52 9.65 22.04
CA VAL A 232 1.20 10.96 22.03
C VAL A 232 2.32 10.95 20.97
N ARG A 233 3.15 9.92 20.95
CA ARG A 233 4.23 9.77 19.97
C ARG A 233 3.68 9.76 18.54
N THR A 234 2.62 8.99 18.28
CA THR A 234 2.00 8.92 16.96
C THR A 234 1.44 10.28 16.53
N VAL A 235 0.78 11.02 17.40
CA VAL A 235 0.26 12.37 17.10
C VAL A 235 1.39 13.35 16.78
N VAL A 236 2.45 13.38 17.59
CA VAL A 236 3.60 14.29 17.37
C VAL A 236 4.32 13.94 16.05
N ILE A 237 4.62 12.66 15.83
CA ILE A 237 5.29 12.22 14.59
C ILE A 237 4.40 12.48 13.37
N SER A 238 3.08 12.28 13.48
CA SER A 238 2.14 12.63 12.40
C SER A 238 2.15 14.10 12.06
N GLY A 239 2.23 14.99 13.07
CA GLY A 239 2.36 16.44 12.85
C GLY A 239 3.63 16.80 12.08
N ILE A 240 4.78 16.24 12.48
CA ILE A 240 6.05 16.42 11.76
C ILE A 240 5.98 15.85 10.35
N TYR A 241 5.37 14.68 10.20
CA TYR A 241 5.18 14.03 8.90
C TYR A 241 4.33 14.89 7.95
N PHE A 242 3.20 15.43 8.40
CA PHE A 242 2.40 16.34 7.59
C PHE A 242 3.15 17.63 7.22
N ALA A 243 3.95 18.17 8.13
CA ALA A 243 4.82 19.30 7.83
C ALA A 243 5.84 18.93 6.74
N THR A 244 6.50 17.78 6.84
CA THR A 244 7.46 17.33 5.80
C THR A 244 6.78 17.06 4.46
N ILE A 245 5.56 16.53 4.44
CA ILE A 245 4.77 16.40 3.21
C ILE A 245 4.52 17.76 2.59
N TYR A 246 4.09 18.75 3.38
CA TYR A 246 3.79 20.09 2.89
C TYR A 246 5.01 20.78 2.27
N PHE A 247 6.17 20.69 2.93
CA PHE A 247 7.39 21.38 2.45
C PHE A 247 8.08 20.64 1.30
N PHE A 248 8.18 19.32 1.35
CA PHE A 248 9.02 18.52 0.45
C PHE A 248 8.21 17.54 -0.44
N GLY A 249 7.02 17.15 0.02
CA GLY A 249 6.20 16.13 -0.65
C GLY A 249 5.24 16.66 -1.70
N LEU A 250 4.85 17.95 -1.68
CA LEU A 250 3.83 18.51 -2.54
C LEU A 250 4.41 19.27 -3.73
N CYS A 251 3.81 19.07 -4.92
CA CYS A 251 4.01 19.91 -6.08
C CYS A 251 3.33 21.29 -5.89
N PRO A 252 3.72 22.32 -6.68
CA PRO A 252 3.12 23.66 -6.54
C PRO A 252 1.60 23.69 -6.66
N ASP A 253 1.04 22.96 -7.63
CA ASP A 253 -0.40 22.83 -7.86
C ASP A 253 -1.13 22.14 -6.68
N GLU A 254 -0.50 21.14 -6.07
CA GLU A 254 -1.02 20.46 -4.89
C GLU A 254 -1.01 21.37 -3.65
N LYS A 255 0.03 22.19 -3.48
CA LYS A 255 0.11 23.19 -2.41
C LYS A 255 -1.02 24.21 -2.52
N GLU A 256 -1.35 24.66 -3.73
CA GLU A 256 -2.48 25.58 -3.92
C GLU A 256 -3.81 24.95 -3.49
N ILE A 257 -4.03 23.66 -3.80
CA ILE A 257 -5.25 22.97 -3.37
C ILE A 257 -5.31 22.88 -1.84
N VAL A 258 -4.21 22.47 -1.20
CA VAL A 258 -4.13 22.38 0.27
C VAL A 258 -4.39 23.76 0.91
N ASN A 259 -3.72 24.80 0.42
CA ASN A 259 -3.89 26.18 0.93
C ASN A 259 -5.33 26.68 0.76
N ARG A 260 -5.99 26.33 -0.34
CA ARG A 260 -7.40 26.68 -0.58
C ARG A 260 -8.34 25.99 0.42
N VAL A 261 -8.07 24.74 0.74
CA VAL A 261 -8.83 23.97 1.73
C VAL A 261 -8.61 24.55 3.13
N LEU A 262 -7.35 24.80 3.51
CA LEU A 262 -7.01 25.41 4.80
C LEU A 262 -7.69 26.77 5.00
N LYS A 263 -7.66 27.63 3.98
CA LYS A 263 -8.36 28.93 4.03
C LYS A 263 -9.88 28.81 4.20
N LYS A 264 -10.50 27.73 3.69
CA LYS A 264 -11.93 27.49 3.91
C LYS A 264 -12.24 27.04 5.34
N LEU A 265 -11.32 26.27 5.96
CA LEU A 265 -11.49 25.78 7.34
C LEU A 265 -11.25 26.89 8.38
N THR A 266 -10.33 27.82 8.10
CA THR A 266 -10.02 28.95 9.00
C THR A 266 -11.00 30.11 8.87
N ARG A 267 -11.89 30.12 7.85
CA ARG A 267 -12.93 31.13 7.67
C ARG A 267 -14.30 30.74 8.25
N LYS A 268 -14.39 29.58 8.90
CA LYS A 268 -15.51 29.16 9.74
C LYS A 268 -15.16 29.37 11.22
#